data_38fb0c73d28371933689b9ae4f68b0ee
#
_entry.id   38fb0c73d28371933689b9ae4f68b0ee
#
_cell.length_a   1.000
_cell.length_b   1.000
_cell.length_c   1.000
_cell.angle_alpha   90.00
_cell.angle_beta   90.00
_cell.angle_gamma   90.00
#
_symmetry.space_group_name_H-M   'P 1'
#
loop_
_entity.id
_entity.type
_entity.pdbx_description
1 polymer ?
#
loop_
_entity_poly.entity_id
_entity_poly.type
_entity_poly.pdbx_seq_one_letter_code
_entity_poly.pdbx_strand_id
1 'polypeptide(L)'
;NKSEWGLPNVQVEIWRGFIFVNLNPEAGPLSPTLGRYDPYLENYKLDEAVCPGTFTLESLPWNWKIMFENFNDGYHANRLHQYVQDFCPSDMSSFPVPWEDSSNVIFRESGYVHIDGGFNPTHKALFPVYPELTEEERWRSTFALLPPNLCIGTAPDQAFFFIINPVTAGTIDVEI
;
A
#
# COMPACT_ATOMS: atom_id res chain seq x y z
N ASN A 1 29.46 -19.03 -26.83
CA ASN A 1 30.03 -17.83 -26.21
C ASN A 1 29.05 -17.36 -25.14
N LYS A 2 29.46 -17.31 -23.86
CA LYS A 2 28.54 -16.95 -22.72
C LYS A 2 27.97 -15.53 -22.87
N SER A 3 28.68 -14.61 -23.53
CA SER A 3 28.22 -13.24 -23.74
C SER A 3 27.07 -13.12 -24.73
N GLU A 4 26.87 -14.11 -25.62
CA GLU A 4 25.82 -14.10 -26.65
C GLU A 4 24.53 -14.78 -26.14
N TRP A 5 24.63 -15.59 -25.06
CA TRP A 5 23.53 -16.39 -24.52
C TRP A 5 23.17 -16.01 -23.07
N GLY A 6 23.68 -14.88 -22.58
CA GLY A 6 23.32 -14.36 -21.29
C GLY A 6 21.87 -13.84 -21.25
N LEU A 7 21.22 -13.95 -20.12
CA LEU A 7 19.95 -13.27 -19.90
C LEU A 7 20.17 -11.74 -19.93
N PRO A 8 19.23 -10.96 -20.46
CA PRO A 8 19.30 -9.51 -20.39
C PRO A 8 19.33 -9.04 -18.93
N ASN A 9 20.09 -8.00 -18.67
CA ASN A 9 20.10 -7.36 -17.36
C ASN A 9 18.79 -6.60 -17.14
N VAL A 10 18.29 -6.64 -15.92
CA VAL A 10 17.14 -5.84 -15.48
C VAL A 10 17.56 -4.96 -14.30
N GLN A 11 16.93 -3.80 -14.15
CA GLN A 11 17.10 -2.95 -12.98
C GLN A 11 16.29 -3.54 -11.82
N VAL A 12 16.90 -3.62 -10.65
CA VAL A 12 16.25 -4.14 -9.43
C VAL A 12 16.53 -3.18 -8.29
N GLU A 13 15.48 -2.76 -7.61
CA GLU A 13 15.58 -2.01 -6.35
C GLU A 13 14.70 -2.66 -5.29
N ILE A 14 15.15 -2.58 -4.03
CA ILE A 14 14.40 -3.05 -2.87
C ILE A 14 14.02 -1.84 -2.03
N TRP A 15 12.74 -1.72 -1.73
CA TRP A 15 12.23 -0.68 -0.82
C TRP A 15 11.25 -1.29 0.17
N ARG A 16 11.52 -1.12 1.46
CA ARG A 16 10.67 -1.62 2.56
C ARG A 16 10.32 -3.12 2.44
N GLY A 17 11.26 -3.95 1.97
CA GLY A 17 11.06 -5.39 1.76
C GLY A 17 10.43 -5.77 0.41
N PHE A 18 9.89 -4.80 -0.35
CA PHE A 18 9.34 -5.03 -1.68
C PHE A 18 10.42 -4.95 -2.76
N ILE A 19 10.40 -5.90 -3.69
CA ILE A 19 11.34 -5.97 -4.81
C ILE A 19 10.69 -5.35 -6.05
N PHE A 20 11.27 -4.28 -6.55
CA PHE A 20 10.85 -3.63 -7.79
C PHE A 20 11.78 -4.00 -8.93
N VAL A 21 11.20 -4.33 -10.08
CA VAL A 21 11.93 -4.72 -11.28
C VAL A 21 11.55 -3.81 -12.44
N ASN A 22 12.55 -3.30 -13.18
CA ASN A 22 12.32 -2.52 -14.38
C ASN A 22 13.09 -3.14 -15.56
N LEU A 23 12.36 -3.43 -16.64
CA LEU A 23 12.93 -4.01 -17.86
C LEU A 23 13.63 -2.98 -18.75
N ASN A 24 13.47 -1.68 -18.49
CA ASN A 24 14.20 -0.64 -19.17
C ASN A 24 15.58 -0.46 -18.52
N PRO A 25 16.69 -0.82 -19.20
CA PRO A 25 18.03 -0.68 -18.66
C PRO A 25 18.45 0.78 -18.43
N GLU A 26 17.79 1.73 -19.11
CA GLU A 26 18.03 3.17 -19.01
C GLU A 26 17.14 3.85 -17.96
N ALA A 27 16.33 3.09 -17.21
CA ALA A 27 15.48 3.65 -16.18
C ALA A 27 16.33 4.28 -15.07
N GLY A 28 15.94 5.48 -14.64
CA GLY A 28 16.49 6.10 -13.45
C GLY A 28 16.12 5.34 -12.16
N PRO A 29 16.76 5.65 -11.03
CA PRO A 29 16.51 4.99 -9.77
C PRO A 29 15.08 5.28 -9.28
N LEU A 30 14.44 4.28 -8.67
CA LEU A 30 13.11 4.36 -8.07
C LEU A 30 13.15 5.02 -6.68
N SER A 31 14.22 4.77 -5.92
CA SER A 31 14.39 5.20 -4.53
C SER A 31 14.16 6.70 -4.28
N PRO A 32 14.56 7.67 -5.15
CA PRO A 32 14.24 9.07 -4.91
C PRO A 32 12.75 9.38 -4.94
N THR A 33 11.96 8.60 -5.70
CA THR A 33 10.50 8.73 -5.76
C THR A 33 9.84 8.16 -4.51
N LEU A 34 10.26 6.99 -4.07
CA LEU A 34 9.67 6.28 -2.93
C LEU A 34 10.15 6.82 -1.58
N GLY A 35 11.40 7.29 -1.48
CA GLY A 35 11.98 7.79 -0.23
C GLY A 35 11.24 8.96 0.41
N ARG A 36 10.46 9.72 -0.37
CA ARG A 36 9.59 10.78 0.18
C ARG A 36 8.46 10.27 1.07
N TYR A 37 8.15 8.97 0.98
CA TYR A 37 7.12 8.31 1.80
C TYR A 37 7.72 7.63 3.04
N ASP A 38 9.03 7.57 3.13
CA ASP A 38 9.73 6.98 4.28
C ASP A 38 9.28 7.58 5.62
N PRO A 39 9.10 8.91 5.76
CA PRO A 39 8.63 9.50 7.02
C PRO A 39 7.27 9.00 7.50
N TYR A 40 6.45 8.48 6.59
CA TYR A 40 5.10 7.98 6.91
C TYR A 40 5.04 6.47 7.16
N LEU A 41 6.09 5.74 6.79
CA LEU A 41 6.10 4.27 6.82
C LEU A 41 7.29 3.67 7.58
N GLU A 42 8.29 4.48 7.97
CA GLU A 42 9.52 3.97 8.57
C GLU A 42 9.31 3.28 9.92
N ASN A 43 8.37 3.77 10.71
CA ASN A 43 8.08 3.23 12.03
C ASN A 43 7.28 1.91 12.01
N TYR A 44 6.71 1.55 10.85
CA TYR A 44 6.05 0.25 10.67
C TYR A 44 7.03 -0.89 10.38
N LYS A 45 8.32 -0.61 10.12
CA LYS A 45 9.37 -1.61 9.88
C LYS A 45 8.93 -2.72 8.93
N LEU A 46 8.36 -2.34 7.78
CA LEU A 46 7.79 -3.30 6.82
C LEU A 46 8.83 -4.32 6.32
N ASP A 47 10.09 -3.94 6.26
CA ASP A 47 11.22 -4.81 5.90
C ASP A 47 11.58 -5.87 6.97
N GLU A 48 11.10 -5.69 8.20
CA GLU A 48 11.24 -6.65 9.31
C GLU A 48 9.93 -7.44 9.55
N ALA A 49 8.84 -7.10 8.84
CA ALA A 49 7.55 -7.71 9.02
C ALA A 49 7.55 -9.18 8.55
N VAL A 50 6.78 -10.01 9.23
CA VAL A 50 6.57 -11.41 8.86
C VAL A 50 5.27 -11.52 8.06
N CYS A 51 5.38 -11.99 6.82
CA CYS A 51 4.22 -12.35 6.02
C CYS A 51 3.83 -13.82 6.32
N PRO A 52 2.63 -14.07 6.86
CA PRO A 52 2.20 -15.44 7.16
C PRO A 52 1.82 -16.24 5.91
N GLY A 53 1.71 -15.59 4.77
CA GLY A 53 1.38 -16.16 3.46
C GLY A 53 0.65 -15.16 2.58
N THR A 54 0.58 -15.48 1.31
CA THR A 54 -0.17 -14.72 0.29
C THR A 54 -1.21 -15.62 -0.36
N PHE A 55 -2.22 -15.01 -0.95
CA PHE A 55 -3.18 -15.69 -1.83
C PHE A 55 -3.54 -14.77 -3.00
N THR A 56 -3.98 -15.37 -4.10
CA THR A 56 -4.33 -14.62 -5.31
C THR A 56 -5.83 -14.73 -5.57
N LEU A 57 -6.46 -13.58 -5.79
CA LEU A 57 -7.80 -13.48 -6.36
C LEU A 57 -7.64 -13.36 -7.89
N GLU A 58 -8.09 -14.38 -8.61
CA GLU A 58 -7.90 -14.44 -10.05
C GLU A 58 -9.11 -13.92 -10.83
N SER A 59 -8.85 -13.35 -11.99
CA SER A 59 -9.86 -12.97 -12.99
C SER A 59 -10.96 -12.05 -12.46
N LEU A 60 -10.61 -11.11 -11.59
CA LEU A 60 -11.55 -10.11 -11.12
C LEU A 60 -12.03 -9.23 -12.29
N PRO A 61 -13.35 -9.04 -12.48
CA PRO A 61 -13.94 -8.51 -13.71
C PRO A 61 -13.98 -6.97 -13.76
N TRP A 62 -12.84 -6.31 -13.54
CA TRP A 62 -12.71 -4.86 -13.66
C TRP A 62 -11.31 -4.43 -14.10
N ASN A 63 -11.20 -3.15 -14.48
CA ASN A 63 -9.94 -2.55 -14.87
C ASN A 63 -9.08 -2.24 -13.62
N TRP A 64 -7.78 -2.43 -13.72
CA TRP A 64 -6.83 -2.19 -12.64
C TRP A 64 -6.90 -0.77 -12.07
N LYS A 65 -7.20 0.25 -12.88
CA LYS A 65 -7.31 1.64 -12.44
C LYS A 65 -8.45 1.83 -11.44
N ILE A 66 -9.57 1.09 -11.63
CA ILE A 66 -10.70 1.13 -10.69
C ILE A 66 -10.27 0.63 -9.32
N MET A 67 -9.46 -0.44 -9.26
CA MET A 67 -8.94 -0.95 -7.99
C MET A 67 -8.02 0.09 -7.33
N PHE A 68 -7.15 0.74 -8.11
CA PHE A 68 -6.29 1.81 -7.63
C PHE A 68 -7.09 3.00 -7.08
N GLU A 69 -8.07 3.49 -7.82
CA GLU A 69 -8.92 4.59 -7.39
C GLU A 69 -9.71 4.22 -6.13
N ASN A 70 -10.31 3.04 -6.10
CA ASN A 70 -11.07 2.57 -4.95
C ASN A 70 -10.22 2.42 -3.69
N PHE A 71 -9.00 1.89 -3.79
CA PHE A 71 -8.10 1.74 -2.65
C PHE A 71 -7.79 3.07 -1.98
N ASN A 72 -7.74 4.13 -2.76
CA ASN A 72 -7.36 5.45 -2.25
C ASN A 72 -8.52 6.41 -2.01
N ASP A 73 -9.72 6.07 -2.50
CA ASP A 73 -10.93 6.81 -2.22
C ASP A 73 -11.53 6.38 -0.87
N GLY A 74 -11.57 7.28 0.10
CA GLY A 74 -12.22 7.05 1.39
C GLY A 74 -13.75 7.20 1.34
N TYR A 75 -14.31 7.88 0.32
CA TYR A 75 -15.73 8.23 0.28
C TYR A 75 -16.66 7.02 0.07
N HIS A 76 -16.22 6.02 -0.69
CA HIS A 76 -17.01 4.82 -0.91
C HIS A 76 -17.30 4.06 0.39
N ALA A 77 -16.45 4.20 1.41
CA ALA A 77 -16.64 3.56 2.70
C ALA A 77 -17.93 3.99 3.39
N ASN A 78 -18.37 5.24 3.19
CA ASN A 78 -19.68 5.71 3.70
C ASN A 78 -20.87 4.89 3.17
N ARG A 79 -20.72 4.29 2.02
CA ARG A 79 -21.81 3.59 1.34
C ARG A 79 -21.65 2.08 1.37
N LEU A 80 -20.43 1.60 1.13
CA LEU A 80 -20.13 0.19 0.93
C LEU A 80 -19.58 -0.48 2.19
N HIS A 81 -18.87 0.27 3.04
CA HIS A 81 -18.26 -0.21 4.26
C HIS A 81 -18.77 0.55 5.48
N GLN A 82 -20.09 0.58 5.66
CA GLN A 82 -20.72 1.38 6.71
C GLN A 82 -20.20 1.07 8.11
N TYR A 83 -19.85 -0.18 8.38
CA TYR A 83 -19.24 -0.59 9.66
C TYR A 83 -17.88 0.08 9.93
N VAL A 84 -17.17 0.50 8.89
CA VAL A 84 -15.88 1.21 9.04
C VAL A 84 -16.09 2.60 9.61
N GLN A 85 -17.25 3.22 9.39
CA GLN A 85 -17.57 4.57 9.88
C GLN A 85 -17.59 4.66 11.40
N ASP A 86 -17.84 3.55 12.09
CA ASP A 86 -17.89 3.51 13.55
C ASP A 86 -16.52 3.68 14.20
N PHE A 87 -15.42 3.39 13.47
CA PHE A 87 -14.07 3.44 14.04
C PHE A 87 -13.06 4.17 13.16
N CYS A 88 -13.29 4.27 11.86
CA CYS A 88 -12.43 4.95 10.89
C CYS A 88 -13.28 5.74 9.88
N PRO A 89 -13.94 6.83 10.34
CA PRO A 89 -14.89 7.57 9.52
C PRO A 89 -14.19 8.30 8.36
N SER A 90 -14.86 8.36 7.22
CA SER A 90 -14.32 8.91 5.97
C SER A 90 -13.94 10.39 6.05
N ASP A 91 -14.60 11.15 6.93
CA ASP A 91 -14.31 12.58 7.15
C ASP A 91 -13.02 12.82 7.94
N MET A 92 -12.44 11.78 8.54
CA MET A 92 -11.11 11.80 9.14
C MET A 92 -9.99 11.42 8.16
N SER A 93 -10.30 11.32 6.87
CA SER A 93 -9.27 11.06 5.84
C SER A 93 -8.57 12.34 5.41
N SER A 94 -7.26 12.25 5.19
CA SER A 94 -6.41 13.34 4.69
C SER A 94 -5.38 12.84 3.68
N PHE A 95 -4.84 13.76 2.88
CA PHE A 95 -3.76 13.51 1.95
C PHE A 95 -2.56 14.38 2.36
N PRO A 96 -1.66 13.86 3.20
CA PRO A 96 -0.58 14.65 3.80
C PRO A 96 0.52 15.05 2.80
N VAL A 97 0.64 14.31 1.68
CA VAL A 97 1.61 14.62 0.62
C VAL A 97 0.95 15.57 -0.39
N PRO A 98 1.50 16.77 -0.62
CA PRO A 98 0.98 17.69 -1.62
C PRO A 98 0.89 17.06 -3.00
N TRP A 99 -0.19 17.39 -3.74
CA TRP A 99 -0.44 16.84 -5.07
C TRP A 99 0.72 17.08 -6.05
N GLU A 100 1.32 18.28 -5.99
CA GLU A 100 2.45 18.67 -6.83
C GLU A 100 3.68 17.78 -6.63
N ASP A 101 3.82 17.22 -5.43
CA ASP A 101 4.94 16.35 -5.05
C ASP A 101 4.63 14.86 -5.18
N SER A 102 3.39 14.50 -5.54
CA SER A 102 2.92 13.12 -5.48
C SER A 102 3.58 12.17 -6.51
N SER A 103 4.15 12.70 -7.61
CA SER A 103 4.92 11.91 -8.60
C SER A 103 4.28 10.57 -8.98
N ASN A 104 2.96 10.55 -9.17
CA ASN A 104 2.16 9.34 -9.43
C ASN A 104 2.01 8.38 -8.23
N VAL A 105 2.50 8.73 -7.06
CA VAL A 105 2.21 7.99 -5.82
C VAL A 105 1.13 8.75 -5.06
N ILE A 106 0.10 8.05 -4.65
CA ILE A 106 -0.96 8.61 -3.83
C ILE A 106 -0.82 8.05 -2.42
N PHE A 107 -0.86 8.93 -1.44
CA PHE A 107 -0.76 8.58 -0.03
C PHE A 107 -1.92 9.21 0.73
N ARG A 108 -2.70 8.38 1.41
CA ARG A 108 -3.85 8.78 2.22
C ARG A 108 -3.68 8.29 3.64
N GLU A 109 -4.03 9.12 4.58
CA GLU A 109 -4.22 8.76 5.98
C GLU A 109 -5.70 8.73 6.32
N SER A 110 -6.08 7.86 7.24
CA SER A 110 -7.44 7.77 7.76
C SER A 110 -7.39 7.65 9.28
N GLY A 111 -7.92 8.65 9.95
CA GLY A 111 -7.95 8.71 11.41
C GLY A 111 -8.90 7.68 12.02
N TYR A 112 -8.56 7.23 13.20
CA TYR A 112 -9.42 6.40 14.05
C TYR A 112 -10.13 7.24 15.11
N VAL A 113 -11.29 6.81 15.53
CA VAL A 113 -12.02 7.42 16.69
C VAL A 113 -11.40 7.01 18.05
N HIS A 114 -10.55 5.98 18.05
CA HIS A 114 -9.83 5.49 19.22
C HIS A 114 -8.39 5.18 18.86
N ILE A 115 -7.47 5.38 19.79
CA ILE A 115 -6.07 4.97 19.64
C ILE A 115 -5.99 3.44 19.41
N ASP A 116 -5.03 3.02 18.61
CA ASP A 116 -4.81 1.61 18.23
C ASP A 116 -6.05 0.98 17.57
N GLY A 117 -6.70 1.72 16.69
CA GLY A 117 -7.81 1.23 15.88
C GLY A 117 -7.38 0.10 14.94
N GLY A 118 -8.33 -0.75 14.57
CA GLY A 118 -8.08 -1.88 13.67
C GLY A 118 -9.29 -2.27 12.84
N PHE A 119 -9.02 -2.74 11.61
CA PHE A 119 -10.04 -3.19 10.66
C PHE A 119 -10.56 -4.60 10.98
N ASN A 120 -11.20 -4.74 12.11
CA ASN A 120 -11.76 -6.00 12.59
C ASN A 120 -13.00 -5.72 13.44
N PRO A 121 -13.79 -6.76 13.82
CA PRO A 121 -15.04 -6.56 14.57
C PRO A 121 -14.90 -5.93 15.96
N THR A 122 -13.70 -5.90 16.52
CA THR A 122 -13.46 -5.25 17.82
C THR A 122 -13.09 -3.78 17.69
N HIS A 123 -12.77 -3.33 16.47
CA HIS A 123 -12.30 -1.99 16.12
C HIS A 123 -10.98 -1.58 16.82
N LYS A 124 -10.23 -2.55 17.32
CA LYS A 124 -8.98 -2.35 18.05
C LYS A 124 -7.87 -3.25 17.51
N ALA A 125 -6.64 -2.90 17.82
CA ALA A 125 -5.50 -3.77 17.55
C ALA A 125 -5.72 -5.19 18.12
N LEU A 126 -5.44 -6.22 17.33
CA LEU A 126 -5.51 -7.64 17.70
C LEU A 126 -4.13 -8.23 18.00
N PHE A 127 -3.10 -7.63 17.41
CA PHE A 127 -1.71 -8.01 17.58
C PHE A 127 -0.97 -6.95 18.40
N PRO A 128 0.26 -7.22 18.84
CA PRO A 128 1.09 -6.19 19.43
C PRO A 128 1.25 -5.00 18.47
N VAL A 129 1.00 -3.81 18.98
CA VAL A 129 1.23 -2.56 18.25
C VAL A 129 2.72 -2.44 17.91
N TYR A 130 3.04 -1.96 16.72
CA TYR A 130 4.42 -1.72 16.32
C TYR A 130 5.10 -0.78 17.32
N PRO A 131 6.25 -1.20 17.91
CA PRO A 131 6.81 -0.51 19.07
C PRO A 131 7.37 0.88 18.77
N GLU A 132 7.67 1.15 17.51
CA GLU A 132 8.29 2.40 17.06
C GLU A 132 7.25 3.46 16.63
N LEU A 133 5.97 3.11 16.60
CA LEU A 133 4.93 4.07 16.24
C LEU A 133 4.83 5.20 17.26
N THR A 134 4.82 6.41 16.76
CA THR A 134 4.48 7.59 17.56
C THR A 134 3.02 7.55 18.01
N GLU A 135 2.67 8.35 19.01
CA GLU A 135 1.28 8.46 19.45
C GLU A 135 0.36 8.88 18.29
N GLU A 136 0.81 9.79 17.44
CA GLU A 136 0.04 10.27 16.28
C GLU A 136 -0.23 9.14 15.27
N GLU A 137 0.77 8.33 14.96
CA GLU A 137 0.64 7.20 14.03
C GLU A 137 -0.32 6.13 14.55
N ARG A 138 -0.44 5.96 15.85
CA ARG A 138 -1.38 5.03 16.48
C ARG A 138 -2.85 5.45 16.37
N TRP A 139 -3.11 6.69 15.96
CA TRP A 139 -4.45 7.21 15.72
C TRP A 139 -4.91 7.09 14.27
N ARG A 140 -4.13 6.45 13.39
CA ARG A 140 -4.44 6.41 11.96
C ARG A 140 -4.01 5.11 11.28
N SER A 141 -4.64 4.85 10.14
CA SER A 141 -4.14 3.97 9.09
C SER A 141 -3.53 4.79 7.98
N THR A 142 -2.59 4.20 7.25
CA THR A 142 -2.07 4.77 6.02
C THR A 142 -2.39 3.87 4.83
N PHE A 143 -2.58 4.48 3.66
CA PHE A 143 -2.84 3.82 2.39
C PHE A 143 -1.93 4.43 1.35
N ALA A 144 -0.93 3.68 0.92
CA ALA A 144 0.04 4.09 -0.09
C ALA A 144 -0.23 3.36 -1.40
N LEU A 145 -0.31 4.10 -2.47
CA LEU A 145 -0.48 3.60 -3.82
C LEU A 145 0.79 3.85 -4.60
N LEU A 146 1.51 2.80 -4.91
CA LEU A 146 2.84 2.84 -5.50
C LEU A 146 2.81 2.23 -6.91
N PRO A 147 2.93 3.05 -7.97
CA PRO A 147 3.02 2.52 -9.31
C PRO A 147 4.23 1.57 -9.47
N PRO A 148 4.10 0.54 -10.33
CA PRO A 148 2.97 0.37 -11.25
C PRO A 148 1.77 -0.35 -10.64
N ASN A 149 1.90 -1.11 -9.56
CA ASN A 149 0.87 -2.07 -9.17
C ASN A 149 0.82 -2.43 -7.67
N LEU A 150 1.56 -1.73 -6.81
CA LEU A 150 1.60 -2.02 -5.38
C LEU A 150 0.70 -1.06 -4.60
N CYS A 151 -0.17 -1.61 -3.75
CA CYS A 151 -0.91 -0.89 -2.73
C CYS A 151 -0.49 -1.43 -1.36
N ILE A 152 -0.22 -0.54 -0.42
CA ILE A 152 0.12 -0.88 0.97
C ILE A 152 -0.88 -0.20 1.88
N GLY A 153 -1.45 -0.96 2.80
CA GLY A 153 -2.23 -0.42 3.91
C GLY A 153 -1.58 -0.77 5.24
N THR A 154 -1.56 0.16 6.16
CA THR A 154 -1.05 -0.07 7.52
C THR A 154 -2.10 0.25 8.56
N ALA A 155 -2.05 -0.46 9.66
CA ALA A 155 -2.74 -0.19 10.90
C ALA A 155 -1.72 -0.29 12.05
N PRO A 156 -2.04 0.15 13.26
CA PRO A 156 -1.07 0.14 14.36
C PRO A 156 -0.46 -1.22 14.69
N ASP A 157 -1.11 -2.31 14.32
CA ASP A 157 -0.72 -3.69 14.67
C ASP A 157 -0.46 -4.61 13.47
N GLN A 158 -0.69 -4.12 12.24
CA GLN A 158 -0.55 -4.93 11.04
C GLN A 158 -0.34 -4.09 9.79
N ALA A 159 0.20 -4.71 8.75
CA ALA A 159 0.22 -4.18 7.40
C ALA A 159 -0.34 -5.22 6.43
N PHE A 160 -0.89 -4.76 5.33
CA PHE A 160 -1.34 -5.60 4.23
C PHE A 160 -0.94 -4.95 2.90
N PHE A 161 -0.87 -5.75 1.86
CA PHE A 161 -0.55 -5.24 0.53
C PHE A 161 -1.43 -5.90 -0.54
N PHE A 162 -1.58 -5.20 -1.66
CA PHE A 162 -2.14 -5.74 -2.88
C PHE A 162 -1.14 -5.52 -4.02
N ILE A 163 -0.79 -6.59 -4.74
CA ILE A 163 -0.11 -6.50 -6.02
C ILE A 163 -1.16 -6.70 -7.10
N ILE A 164 -1.44 -5.65 -7.86
CA ILE A 164 -2.49 -5.64 -8.87
C ILE A 164 -1.87 -5.96 -10.22
N ASN A 165 -2.18 -7.12 -10.76
CA ASN A 165 -1.65 -7.60 -12.03
C ASN A 165 -2.72 -7.49 -13.13
N PRO A 166 -2.63 -6.52 -14.05
CA PRO A 166 -3.54 -6.43 -15.19
C PRO A 166 -3.38 -7.64 -16.12
N VAL A 167 -4.46 -8.40 -16.31
CA VAL A 167 -4.52 -9.55 -17.24
C VAL A 167 -5.03 -9.09 -18.61
N THR A 168 -6.11 -8.31 -18.59
CA THR A 168 -6.68 -7.64 -19.77
C THR A 168 -7.10 -6.22 -19.40
N ALA A 169 -7.65 -5.47 -20.35
CA ALA A 169 -8.23 -4.15 -20.05
C ALA A 169 -9.43 -4.23 -19.09
N GLY A 170 -10.07 -5.37 -18.94
CA GLY A 170 -11.26 -5.57 -18.11
C GLY A 170 -11.12 -6.62 -17.01
N THR A 171 -9.93 -7.17 -16.82
CA THR A 171 -9.69 -8.19 -15.79
C THR A 171 -8.33 -8.00 -15.13
N ILE A 172 -8.27 -8.29 -13.84
CA ILE A 172 -7.04 -8.26 -13.03
C ILE A 172 -6.92 -9.51 -12.16
N ASP A 173 -5.69 -9.87 -11.82
CA ASP A 173 -5.37 -10.72 -10.69
C ASP A 173 -4.82 -9.85 -9.55
N VAL A 174 -5.18 -10.16 -8.31
CA VAL A 174 -4.71 -9.44 -7.14
C VAL A 174 -4.09 -10.42 -6.15
N GLU A 175 -2.80 -10.24 -5.88
CA GLU A 175 -2.11 -10.93 -4.81
C GLU A 175 -2.25 -10.10 -3.50
N ILE A 176 -2.62 -10.80 -2.43
CA ILE A 176 -2.88 -10.22 -1.11
C ILE A 176 -1.99 -10.89 -0.08
#